data_e6165a326c3ae5818243258408ece491
#
_entry.id   e6165a326c3ae5818243258408ece491
#
_cell.length_a   1.000
_cell.length_b   1.000
_cell.length_c   1.000
_cell.angle_alpha   90.00
_cell.angle_beta   90.00
_cell.angle_gamma   90.00
#
_symmetry.space_group_name_H-M   'P 1'
#
loop_
_entity.id
_entity.type
_entity.pdbx_description
1 polymer ?
#
loop_
_entity_poly.entity_id
_entity_poly.type
_entity_poly.pdbx_seq_one_letter_code
_entity_poly.pdbx_strand_id
1 'polypeptide(L)'
;LEVMGINCHMAQEVPDDWFFMRHGKRVYDRSRYQLDYRNPEVCAYADSVIDRLIKEYGVGYIKMDYNIEPGIGTDLHADSAGDGMLSHERAYLKWLEAVFKRYPDLVIENCSSGGLRMDYAMLSRYRMTIVIIVLLQQIRHLH
;
A
#
# COMPACT_ATOMS: atom_id res chain seq x y z
N LEU A 1 -0.56 0.84 -0.28
CA LEU A 1 -0.61 2.03 -1.11
C LEU A 1 -0.43 3.28 -0.29
N GLU A 2 0.39 4.15 -0.75
CA GLU A 2 0.80 5.40 -0.10
C GLU A 2 0.25 6.61 -0.84
N VAL A 3 0.02 7.70 -0.11
CA VAL A 3 -0.22 9.01 -0.72
C VAL A 3 1.10 9.75 -0.80
N MET A 4 1.54 10.02 -2.00
CA MET A 4 2.80 10.71 -2.26
C MET A 4 2.71 12.19 -1.90
N GLY A 5 3.58 12.62 -0.97
CA GLY A 5 3.76 14.01 -0.61
C GLY A 5 2.69 14.58 0.32
N ILE A 6 3.14 15.27 1.36
CA ILE A 6 2.28 15.98 2.32
C ILE A 6 1.46 17.11 1.69
N ASN A 7 1.85 17.57 0.51
CA ASN A 7 1.20 18.66 -0.22
C ASN A 7 0.38 18.17 -1.42
N CYS A 8 0.19 16.84 -1.59
CA CYS A 8 -0.65 16.38 -2.68
C CYS A 8 -2.12 16.74 -2.36
N HIS A 9 -2.86 17.07 -3.41
CA HIS A 9 -4.25 17.52 -3.34
C HIS A 9 -5.13 16.55 -2.53
N MET A 10 -5.04 15.26 -2.82
CA MET A 10 -5.76 14.23 -2.09
C MET A 10 -5.49 14.26 -0.58
N ALA A 11 -4.23 14.42 -0.17
CA ALA A 11 -3.89 14.45 1.26
C ALA A 11 -4.50 15.64 2.01
N GLN A 12 -4.86 16.70 1.31
CA GLN A 12 -5.51 17.89 1.88
C GLN A 12 -7.02 17.77 1.96
N GLU A 13 -7.63 16.97 1.09
CA GLU A 13 -9.09 16.88 0.94
C GLU A 13 -9.72 15.75 1.74
N VAL A 14 -8.96 14.67 2.02
CA VAL A 14 -9.51 13.52 2.73
C VAL A 14 -9.38 13.66 4.26
N PRO A 15 -10.30 13.05 5.04
CA PRO A 15 -10.24 13.06 6.50
C PRO A 15 -8.96 12.44 7.07
N ASP A 16 -8.59 12.87 8.29
CA ASP A 16 -7.39 12.37 8.96
C ASP A 16 -7.42 10.86 9.23
N ASP A 17 -8.60 10.30 9.51
CA ASP A 17 -8.79 8.88 9.78
C ASP A 17 -8.63 7.95 8.56
N TRP A 18 -8.39 8.53 7.38
CA TRP A 18 -7.95 7.77 6.22
C TRP A 18 -6.48 7.33 6.32
N PHE A 19 -5.72 8.00 7.19
CA PHE A 19 -4.28 7.78 7.31
C PHE A 19 -3.91 7.11 8.63
N PHE A 20 -2.73 6.54 8.66
CA PHE A 20 -2.11 6.15 9.91
C PHE A 20 -1.98 7.36 10.83
N MET A 21 -2.41 7.19 12.08
CA MET A 21 -2.38 8.22 13.11
C MET A 21 -1.52 7.76 14.28
N ARG A 22 -0.82 8.71 14.89
CA ARG A 22 -0.11 8.52 16.16
C ARG A 22 -0.30 9.75 17.03
N HIS A 23 -0.84 9.54 18.24
CA HIS A 23 -1.09 10.62 19.19
C HIS A 23 -1.92 11.77 18.59
N GLY A 24 -2.95 11.43 17.80
CA GLY A 24 -3.84 12.39 17.16
C GLY A 24 -3.25 13.16 15.97
N LYS A 25 -2.12 12.72 15.43
CA LYS A 25 -1.48 13.33 14.25
C LYS A 25 -1.27 12.30 13.16
N ARG A 26 -1.37 12.75 11.90
CA ARG A 26 -1.00 11.91 10.76
C ARG A 26 0.46 11.50 10.85
N VAL A 27 0.71 10.23 10.64
CA VAL A 27 2.06 9.68 10.54
C VAL A 27 2.54 9.84 9.11
N TYR A 28 3.76 10.31 8.94
CA TYR A 28 4.39 10.34 7.63
C TYR A 28 5.82 9.76 7.69
N ASP A 29 6.21 9.14 6.60
CA ASP A 29 7.57 8.70 6.36
C ASP A 29 8.08 9.30 5.05
N ARG A 30 9.24 9.95 5.08
CA ARG A 30 9.87 10.55 3.89
C ARG A 30 8.91 11.39 3.05
N SER A 31 8.09 12.23 3.70
CA SER A 31 7.05 13.07 3.09
C SER A 31 5.89 12.31 2.46
N ARG A 32 5.59 11.12 2.91
CA ARG A 32 4.46 10.28 2.46
C ARG A 32 3.54 9.93 3.61
N TYR A 33 2.26 9.78 3.30
CA TYR A 33 1.26 9.28 4.22
C TYR A 33 0.90 7.84 3.86
N GLN A 34 0.61 7.02 4.88
CA GLN A 34 0.08 5.67 4.73
C GLN A 34 -1.44 5.70 4.82
N LEU A 35 -2.12 5.24 3.77
CA LEU A 35 -3.56 4.98 3.82
C LEU A 35 -3.87 3.77 4.72
N ASP A 36 -4.88 3.90 5.56
CA ASP A 36 -5.29 2.84 6.48
C ASP A 36 -6.40 1.97 5.88
N TYR A 37 -6.05 0.79 5.42
CA TYR A 37 -7.00 -0.15 4.81
C TYR A 37 -8.02 -0.77 5.79
N ARG A 38 -7.92 -0.47 7.08
CA ARG A 38 -8.98 -0.79 8.05
C ARG A 38 -10.20 0.11 7.86
N ASN A 39 -10.01 1.31 7.32
CA ASN A 39 -11.09 2.23 6.99
C ASN A 39 -11.79 1.78 5.69
N PRO A 40 -13.12 1.50 5.73
CA PRO A 40 -13.86 1.05 4.57
C PRO A 40 -13.94 2.10 3.45
N GLU A 41 -13.87 3.39 3.77
CA GLU A 41 -13.86 4.46 2.77
C GLU A 41 -12.56 4.47 1.97
N VAL A 42 -11.42 4.15 2.61
CA VAL A 42 -10.14 3.96 1.93
C VAL A 42 -10.22 2.79 0.95
N CYS A 43 -10.80 1.66 1.37
CA CYS A 43 -11.00 0.52 0.49
C CYS A 43 -11.92 0.86 -0.70
N ALA A 44 -13.03 1.56 -0.45
CA ALA A 44 -13.97 1.98 -1.50
C ALA A 44 -13.31 2.94 -2.50
N TYR A 45 -12.49 3.88 -2.02
CA TYR A 45 -11.72 4.77 -2.88
C TYR A 45 -10.72 3.98 -3.73
N ALA A 46 -9.93 3.10 -3.12
CA ALA A 46 -8.97 2.27 -3.85
C ALA A 46 -9.66 1.38 -4.89
N ASP A 47 -10.82 0.80 -4.57
CA ASP A 47 -11.66 0.06 -5.50
C ASP A 47 -12.10 0.91 -6.69
N SER A 48 -12.54 2.15 -6.45
CA SER A 48 -12.95 3.07 -7.51
C SER A 48 -11.82 3.39 -8.49
N VAL A 49 -10.59 3.52 -7.96
CA VAL A 49 -9.40 3.75 -8.80
C VAL A 49 -9.09 2.52 -9.66
N ILE A 50 -9.07 1.31 -9.07
CA ILE A 50 -8.82 0.06 -9.80
C ILE A 50 -9.91 -0.16 -10.86
N ASP A 51 -11.17 0.03 -10.50
CA ASP A 51 -12.31 -0.12 -11.39
C ASP A 51 -12.20 0.82 -12.60
N ARG A 52 -11.85 2.09 -12.37
CA ARG A 52 -11.67 3.08 -13.42
C ARG A 52 -10.52 2.71 -14.36
N LEU A 53 -9.37 2.30 -13.82
CA LEU A 53 -8.23 1.89 -14.63
C LEU A 53 -8.57 0.71 -15.55
N ILE A 54 -9.34 -0.24 -15.08
CA ILE A 54 -9.71 -1.43 -15.86
C ILE A 54 -10.86 -1.13 -16.81
N LYS A 55 -11.95 -0.54 -16.31
CA LYS A 55 -13.20 -0.38 -17.09
C LYS A 55 -13.12 0.74 -18.12
N GLU A 56 -12.47 1.86 -17.77
CA GLU A 56 -12.40 3.03 -18.67
C GLU A 56 -11.13 3.03 -19.54
N TYR A 57 -10.01 2.56 -19.00
CA TYR A 57 -8.72 2.61 -19.71
C TYR A 57 -8.22 1.26 -20.21
N GLY A 58 -8.91 0.15 -19.91
CA GLY A 58 -8.55 -1.19 -20.38
C GLY A 58 -7.22 -1.71 -19.81
N VAL A 59 -6.83 -1.26 -18.62
CA VAL A 59 -5.57 -1.66 -17.98
C VAL A 59 -5.65 -3.10 -17.51
N GLY A 60 -4.75 -3.96 -18.00
CA GLY A 60 -4.62 -5.37 -17.57
C GLY A 60 -3.40 -5.65 -16.69
N TYR A 61 -2.53 -4.67 -16.49
CA TYR A 61 -1.32 -4.78 -15.68
C TYR A 61 -1.12 -3.54 -14.83
N ILE A 62 -0.91 -3.71 -13.52
CA ILE A 62 -0.69 -2.63 -12.58
C ILE A 62 0.56 -2.94 -11.75
N LYS A 63 1.51 -2.02 -11.71
CA LYS A 63 2.60 -2.05 -10.74
C LYS A 63 2.17 -1.30 -9.49
N MET A 64 2.10 -2.01 -8.36
CA MET A 64 1.82 -1.42 -7.06
C MET A 64 3.11 -1.25 -6.28
N ASP A 65 3.56 0.00 -6.15
CA ASP A 65 4.73 0.34 -5.36
C ASP A 65 4.31 0.76 -3.94
N TYR A 66 4.95 0.19 -2.93
CA TYR A 66 4.62 0.39 -1.52
C TYR A 66 5.91 0.68 -0.74
N ASN A 67 6.37 1.93 -0.83
CA ASN A 67 7.69 2.36 -0.38
C ASN A 67 7.73 2.93 1.04
N ILE A 68 6.60 3.06 1.71
CA ILE A 68 6.53 3.46 3.11
C ILE A 68 7.04 2.32 4.00
N GLU A 69 7.93 2.62 4.93
CA GLU A 69 8.36 1.68 5.95
C GLU A 69 7.27 1.55 7.03
N PRO A 70 6.66 0.37 7.17
CA PRO A 70 5.47 0.20 8.01
C PRO A 70 5.77 0.19 9.51
N GLY A 71 7.02 0.26 9.93
CA GLY A 71 7.45 0.12 11.33
C GLY A 71 6.88 1.15 12.31
N ILE A 72 6.25 2.20 11.81
CA ILE A 72 5.69 3.26 12.66
C ILE A 72 4.33 2.86 13.26
N GLY A 73 3.51 2.11 12.52
CA GLY A 73 2.18 1.68 12.95
C GLY A 73 1.18 2.82 13.15
N THR A 74 -0.02 2.49 13.63
CA THR A 74 -1.09 3.45 13.92
C THR A 74 -1.79 3.09 15.23
N ASP A 75 -2.06 4.08 16.07
CA ASP A 75 -2.82 3.90 17.32
C ASP A 75 -4.31 4.25 17.18
N LEU A 76 -4.74 4.71 16.02
CA LEU A 76 -6.14 5.03 15.76
C LEU A 76 -6.99 3.75 15.80
N HIS A 77 -7.98 3.71 16.70
CA HIS A 77 -8.87 2.54 16.87
C HIS A 77 -8.12 1.21 17.04
N ALA A 78 -7.05 1.21 17.83
CA ALA A 78 -6.23 0.05 18.10
C ALA A 78 -5.68 0.08 19.54
N ASP A 79 -5.42 -1.08 20.11
CA ASP A 79 -4.87 -1.21 21.48
C ASP A 79 -3.40 -0.76 21.54
N SER A 80 -2.72 -0.83 20.43
CA SER A 80 -1.34 -0.34 20.28
C SER A 80 -1.04 -0.03 18.81
N ALA A 81 0.07 0.66 18.58
CA ALA A 81 0.51 0.93 17.20
C ALA A 81 0.83 -0.35 16.41
N GLY A 82 1.36 -1.38 17.09
CA GLY A 82 1.62 -2.67 16.47
C GLY A 82 0.34 -3.44 16.15
N ASP A 83 -0.68 -3.35 17.02
CA ASP A 83 -2.00 -3.93 16.77
C ASP A 83 -2.68 -3.28 15.55
N GLY A 84 -2.68 -1.95 15.50
CA GLY A 84 -3.19 -1.21 14.35
C GLY A 84 -2.46 -1.57 13.05
N MET A 85 -1.15 -1.73 13.10
CA MET A 85 -0.35 -2.15 11.97
C MET A 85 -0.72 -3.56 11.48
N LEU A 86 -0.79 -4.54 12.39
CA LEU A 86 -1.15 -5.92 12.04
C LEU A 86 -2.56 -5.99 11.44
N SER A 87 -3.50 -5.25 12.02
CA SER A 87 -4.87 -5.18 11.53
C SER A 87 -4.96 -4.54 10.15
N HIS A 88 -4.17 -3.49 9.90
CA HIS A 88 -4.04 -2.88 8.57
C HIS A 88 -3.48 -3.86 7.54
N GLU A 89 -2.40 -4.56 7.83
CA GLU A 89 -1.82 -5.53 6.88
C GLU A 89 -2.81 -6.64 6.52
N ARG A 90 -3.57 -7.14 7.50
CA ARG A 90 -4.64 -8.11 7.25
C ARG A 90 -5.76 -7.53 6.38
N ALA A 91 -6.17 -6.30 6.64
CA ALA A 91 -7.19 -5.62 5.84
C ALA A 91 -6.71 -5.36 4.40
N TYR A 92 -5.47 -4.93 4.22
CA TYR A 92 -4.85 -4.76 2.90
C TYR A 92 -4.83 -6.07 2.10
N LEU A 93 -4.39 -7.18 2.70
CA LEU A 93 -4.37 -8.48 2.04
C LEU A 93 -5.79 -8.94 1.66
N LYS A 94 -6.78 -8.72 2.53
CA LYS A 94 -8.18 -9.03 2.24
C LYS A 94 -8.73 -8.19 1.10
N TRP A 95 -8.41 -6.91 1.06
CA TRP A 95 -8.78 -6.01 -0.04
C TRP A 95 -8.16 -6.50 -1.36
N LEU A 96 -6.87 -6.85 -1.35
CA LEU A 96 -6.17 -7.35 -2.53
C LEU A 96 -6.79 -8.65 -3.06
N GLU A 97 -7.15 -9.59 -2.18
CA GLU A 97 -7.88 -10.82 -2.55
C GLU A 97 -9.23 -10.49 -3.21
N ALA A 98 -9.96 -9.49 -2.72
CA ALA A 98 -11.21 -9.06 -3.31
C ALA A 98 -11.01 -8.44 -4.71
N VAL A 99 -9.93 -7.70 -4.93
CA VAL A 99 -9.55 -7.18 -6.26
C VAL A 99 -9.29 -8.33 -7.23
N PHE A 100 -8.49 -9.32 -6.87
CA PHE A 100 -8.21 -10.48 -7.73
C PHE A 100 -9.46 -11.34 -7.99
N LYS A 101 -10.36 -11.46 -7.02
CA LYS A 101 -11.63 -12.15 -7.22
C LYS A 101 -12.52 -11.42 -8.22
N ARG A 102 -12.53 -10.08 -8.20
CA ARG A 102 -13.30 -9.24 -9.10
C ARG A 102 -12.69 -9.19 -10.51
N TYR A 103 -11.36 -9.24 -10.59
CA TYR A 103 -10.60 -9.17 -11.84
C TYR A 103 -9.57 -10.30 -11.92
N PRO A 104 -9.98 -11.53 -12.25
CA PRO A 104 -9.10 -12.70 -12.22
C PRO A 104 -7.96 -12.65 -13.25
N ASP A 105 -8.13 -11.90 -14.33
CA ASP A 105 -7.11 -11.74 -15.38
C ASP A 105 -6.15 -10.57 -15.12
N LEU A 106 -6.42 -9.74 -14.12
CA LEU A 106 -5.54 -8.62 -13.77
C LEU A 106 -4.19 -9.14 -13.24
N VAL A 107 -3.12 -8.62 -13.79
CA VAL A 107 -1.78 -8.84 -13.25
C VAL A 107 -1.39 -7.66 -12.38
N ILE A 108 -1.09 -7.93 -11.10
CA ILE A 108 -0.52 -6.94 -10.20
C ILE A 108 0.91 -7.34 -9.86
N GLU A 109 1.83 -6.44 -10.14
CA GLU A 109 3.22 -6.56 -9.76
C GLU A 109 3.43 -5.95 -8.37
N ASN A 110 3.92 -6.77 -7.43
CA ASN A 110 4.33 -6.30 -6.13
C ASN A 110 5.69 -5.60 -6.21
N CYS A 111 5.75 -4.34 -5.81
CA CYS A 111 6.98 -3.58 -5.67
C CYS A 111 6.99 -2.87 -4.31
N SER A 112 8.15 -2.86 -3.69
CA SER A 112 8.45 -2.05 -2.52
C SER A 112 9.94 -1.80 -2.52
N SER A 113 10.35 -0.71 -3.15
CA SER A 113 11.78 -0.40 -3.38
C SER A 113 12.58 -1.62 -3.86
N GLY A 114 11.97 -2.47 -4.67
CA GLY A 114 12.58 -3.65 -5.28
C GLY A 114 12.49 -4.96 -4.52
N GLY A 115 12.00 -5.05 -3.31
CA GLY A 115 11.93 -6.35 -2.63
C GLY A 115 11.76 -6.32 -1.12
N LEU A 116 11.38 -5.19 -0.56
CA LEU A 116 11.16 -5.08 0.89
C LEU A 116 9.90 -5.83 1.38
N ARG A 117 8.99 -6.21 0.48
CA ARG A 117 7.75 -6.94 0.79
C ARG A 117 7.71 -8.27 0.06
N MET A 118 8.66 -9.15 0.41
CA MET A 118 8.79 -10.49 -0.16
C MET A 118 8.48 -11.59 0.86
N ASP A 119 7.62 -11.31 1.83
CA ASP A 119 7.14 -12.32 2.75
C ASP A 119 6.11 -13.27 2.08
N TYR A 120 5.86 -14.40 2.72
CA TYR A 120 4.95 -15.41 2.19
C TYR A 120 3.52 -14.88 1.95
N ALA A 121 3.04 -14.01 2.81
CA ALA A 121 1.68 -13.47 2.69
C ALA A 121 1.51 -12.64 1.42
N MET A 122 2.51 -11.84 1.07
CA MET A 122 2.52 -11.07 -0.19
C MET A 122 2.75 -11.97 -1.39
N LEU A 123 3.79 -12.80 -1.38
CA LEU A 123 4.16 -13.66 -2.51
C LEU A 123 3.07 -14.67 -2.88
N SER A 124 2.29 -15.15 -1.91
CA SER A 124 1.19 -16.08 -2.16
C SER A 124 -0.01 -15.44 -2.90
N ARG A 125 -0.06 -14.12 -3.00
CA ARG A 125 -1.17 -13.37 -3.62
C ARG A 125 -0.80 -12.71 -4.93
N TYR A 126 0.41 -12.18 -5.03
CA TYR A 126 0.88 -11.53 -6.24
C TYR A 126 1.38 -12.54 -7.28
N ARG A 127 1.08 -12.27 -8.55
CA ARG A 127 1.56 -13.10 -9.67
C ARG A 127 2.97 -12.73 -10.13
N MET A 128 3.45 -11.54 -9.75
CA MET A 128 4.78 -11.03 -10.10
C MET A 128 5.35 -10.15 -9.00
N THR A 129 6.66 -10.27 -8.77
CA THR A 129 7.42 -9.43 -7.83
C THR A 129 8.72 -9.01 -8.47
N ILE A 130 9.05 -7.72 -8.42
CA ILE A 130 10.35 -7.22 -8.91
C ILE A 130 11.42 -7.36 -7.82
N VAL A 131 12.52 -8.01 -8.18
CA VAL A 131 13.73 -8.18 -7.35
C VAL A 131 14.92 -7.35 -7.86
N ILE A 132 14.81 -6.80 -9.07
CA ILE A 132 15.95 -6.26 -9.84
C ILE A 132 16.63 -5.05 -9.19
N ILE A 133 15.91 -4.20 -8.47
CA ILE A 133 16.50 -2.97 -7.91
C ILE A 133 17.43 -3.25 -6.72
N VAL A 134 17.21 -4.32 -5.97
CA VAL A 134 18.06 -4.70 -4.83
C VAL A 134 19.46 -5.12 -5.30
N LEU A 135 19.55 -5.85 -6.40
CA LEU A 135 20.84 -6.27 -6.98
C LEU A 135 21.68 -5.08 -7.45
N LEU A 136 21.07 -4.07 -8.05
CA LEU A 136 21.78 -2.88 -8.53
C LEU A 136 22.26 -1.97 -7.39
N GLN A 137 21.55 -1.91 -6.27
CA GLN A 137 22.00 -1.17 -5.08
C GLN A 137 23.16 -1.87 -4.38
N GLN A 138 23.16 -3.19 -4.29
CA GLN A 138 24.29 -3.94 -3.71
C GLN A 138 25.57 -3.82 -4.53
N ILE A 139 25.47 -3.75 -5.86
CA ILE A 139 26.62 -3.56 -6.74
C ILE A 139 27.23 -2.16 -6.57
N ARG A 140 26.45 -1.12 -6.27
CA ARG A 140 26.96 0.24 -6.04
C ARG A 140 27.76 0.41 -4.75
N HIS A 141 27.65 -0.49 -3.79
CA HIS A 141 28.42 -0.48 -2.55
C HIS A 141 29.70 -1.33 -2.59
N LEU A 142 30.01 -1.94 -3.75
CA LEU A 142 31.21 -2.76 -3.97
C LEU A 142 32.31 -2.04 -4.79
N HIS A 143 32.15 -0.70 -5.00
CA HIS A 143 33.16 0.11 -5.69
C HIS A 143 33.57 1.28 -4.77
#